data_f0a0e435d9cad182e8f558272560c3b7
#
_entry.id   f0a0e435d9cad182e8f558272560c3b7
#
_cell.length_a   1.000
_cell.length_b   1.000
_cell.length_c   1.000
_cell.angle_alpha   90.00
_cell.angle_beta   90.00
_cell.angle_gamma   90.00
#
_symmetry.space_group_name_H-M   'P 1'
#
loop_
_entity.id
_entity.type
_entity.pdbx_description
1 polymer ?
#
loop_
_entity_poly.entity_id
_entity_poly.type
_entity_poly.pdbx_seq_one_letter_code
_entity_poly.pdbx_strand_id
1 'polypeptide(L)'
;MFLRNTRLLAVSVSAAVLLVGSQLAMAQEASKQEQQSLYDRLGGLMPISVVVSDFIDALVPDTVLNANPAIDAARKRVPAPYLKYHVTAMVCQATGGPCQYHGRGMKESHAHLNITEREWDRMVVLFKGVLAKHKVPAKETQELLDIVDTTKGDIVMASSSK
;
A
#
# COMPACT_ATOMS: atom_id res chain seq x y z
N MET A 1 40.30 8.79 -66.85
CA MET A 1 39.29 7.72 -66.72
C MET A 1 38.97 7.61 -65.23
N PHE A 2 37.92 8.32 -64.78
CA PHE A 2 37.58 8.47 -63.35
C PHE A 2 36.31 7.63 -63.07
N LEU A 3 36.41 6.66 -62.21
CA LEU A 3 35.25 6.00 -61.60
C LEU A 3 35.18 6.42 -60.14
N ARG A 4 34.21 7.25 -59.83
CA ARG A 4 33.93 7.70 -58.44
C ARG A 4 33.09 6.67 -57.73
N ASN A 5 33.60 6.19 -56.60
CA ASN A 5 32.93 5.43 -55.59
C ASN A 5 31.83 6.25 -54.92
N THR A 6 30.56 5.88 -55.08
CA THR A 6 29.39 6.38 -54.39
C THR A 6 28.61 5.20 -53.77
N ARG A 7 29.12 4.64 -52.71
CA ARG A 7 28.35 3.72 -51.87
C ARG A 7 28.90 3.77 -50.46
N LEU A 8 28.42 4.62 -49.57
CA LEU A 8 28.56 4.54 -48.10
C LEU A 8 27.85 5.71 -47.43
N LEU A 9 26.51 5.82 -47.48
CA LEU A 9 25.73 6.75 -46.65
C LEU A 9 24.28 6.30 -46.43
N ALA A 10 24.01 4.99 -46.26
CA ALA A 10 22.64 4.53 -46.09
C ALA A 10 22.38 3.68 -44.82
N VAL A 11 23.34 3.57 -43.90
CA VAL A 11 23.19 2.61 -42.74
C VAL A 11 22.96 3.28 -41.41
N SER A 12 23.17 4.58 -41.26
CA SER A 12 23.14 5.24 -39.94
C SER A 12 21.80 5.84 -39.50
N VAL A 13 20.77 5.88 -40.34
CA VAL A 13 19.48 6.52 -40.00
C VAL A 13 18.49 5.51 -39.34
N SER A 14 18.59 4.22 -39.68
CA SER A 14 17.62 3.23 -39.21
C SER A 14 17.76 2.84 -37.73
N ALA A 15 18.96 2.93 -37.15
CA ALA A 15 19.18 2.56 -35.73
C ALA A 15 18.67 3.64 -34.74
N ALA A 16 18.74 4.91 -35.14
CA ALA A 16 18.29 6.01 -34.27
C ALA A 16 16.77 6.07 -34.11
N VAL A 17 16.02 5.69 -35.15
CA VAL A 17 14.54 5.67 -35.12
C VAL A 17 13.99 4.59 -34.18
N LEU A 18 14.65 3.44 -34.11
CA LEU A 18 14.21 2.34 -33.22
C LEU A 18 14.44 2.65 -31.72
N LEU A 19 15.48 3.40 -31.38
CA LEU A 19 15.77 3.80 -30.00
C LEU A 19 14.77 4.86 -29.47
N VAL A 20 14.35 5.79 -30.30
CA VAL A 20 13.38 6.82 -29.92
C VAL A 20 11.98 6.21 -29.73
N GLY A 21 11.59 5.24 -30.54
CA GLY A 21 10.31 4.53 -30.42
C GLY A 21 10.16 3.77 -29.08
N SER A 22 11.23 3.12 -28.63
CA SER A 22 11.20 2.39 -27.35
C SER A 22 11.14 3.33 -26.12
N GLN A 23 11.77 4.49 -26.17
CA GLN A 23 11.70 5.48 -25.08
C GLN A 23 10.31 6.14 -24.98
N LEU A 24 9.67 6.41 -26.11
CA LEU A 24 8.30 6.95 -26.14
C LEU A 24 7.28 5.93 -25.60
N ALA A 25 7.42 4.66 -25.93
CA ALA A 25 6.54 3.61 -25.41
C ALA A 25 6.67 3.47 -23.88
N MET A 26 7.89 3.46 -23.33
CA MET A 26 8.13 3.40 -21.88
C MET A 26 7.61 4.63 -21.14
N ALA A 27 7.74 5.83 -21.72
CA ALA A 27 7.21 7.06 -21.14
C ALA A 27 5.67 7.06 -21.14
N GLN A 28 5.04 6.47 -22.15
CA GLN A 28 3.59 6.36 -22.25
C GLN A 28 3.00 5.33 -21.29
N GLU A 29 3.69 4.20 -21.04
CA GLU A 29 3.32 3.23 -20.03
C GLU A 29 3.48 3.80 -18.61
N ALA A 30 4.56 4.53 -18.34
CA ALA A 30 4.77 5.20 -17.05
C ALA A 30 3.67 6.24 -16.77
N SER A 31 3.31 7.06 -17.76
CA SER A 31 2.24 8.07 -17.61
C SER A 31 0.86 7.44 -17.42
N LYS A 32 0.59 6.30 -18.06
CA LYS A 32 -0.67 5.56 -17.89
C LYS A 32 -0.75 4.93 -16.48
N GLN A 33 0.36 4.50 -15.94
CA GLN A 33 0.43 3.93 -14.58
C GLN A 33 0.26 5.01 -13.49
N GLU A 34 0.73 6.24 -13.73
CA GLU A 34 0.47 7.38 -12.85
C GLU A 34 -0.99 7.85 -12.84
N GLN A 35 -1.76 7.55 -13.88
CA GLN A 35 -3.19 7.86 -13.97
C GLN A 35 -4.09 6.80 -13.32
N GLN A 36 -3.55 5.61 -12.97
CA GLN A 36 -4.31 4.56 -12.28
C GLN A 36 -4.40 4.85 -10.78
N SER A 37 -5.56 4.56 -10.19
CA SER A 37 -5.71 4.60 -8.74
C SER A 37 -4.73 3.63 -8.05
N LEU A 38 -4.39 3.89 -6.79
CA LEU A 38 -3.60 2.93 -6.02
C LEU A 38 -4.31 1.56 -5.94
N TYR A 39 -5.64 1.57 -5.84
CA TYR A 39 -6.47 0.36 -5.89
C TYR A 39 -6.21 -0.48 -7.15
N ASP A 40 -6.19 0.14 -8.34
CA ASP A 40 -5.95 -0.56 -9.59
C ASP A 40 -4.52 -1.10 -9.68
N ARG A 41 -3.54 -0.30 -9.24
CA ARG A 41 -2.13 -0.71 -9.21
C ARG A 41 -1.86 -1.85 -8.23
N LEU A 42 -2.64 -1.95 -7.16
CA LEU A 42 -2.62 -3.08 -6.21
C LEU A 42 -3.32 -4.33 -6.74
N GLY A 43 -3.95 -4.26 -7.92
CA GLY A 43 -4.65 -5.37 -8.55
C GLY A 43 -6.12 -5.53 -8.11
N GLY A 44 -6.69 -4.52 -7.46
CA GLY A 44 -8.10 -4.48 -7.09
C GLY A 44 -8.42 -5.21 -5.77
N LEU A 45 -9.71 -5.50 -5.57
CA LEU A 45 -10.23 -5.97 -4.28
C LEU A 45 -9.64 -7.31 -3.83
N MET A 46 -9.45 -8.25 -4.73
CA MET A 46 -9.00 -9.60 -4.37
C MET A 46 -7.59 -9.61 -3.73
N PRO A 47 -6.53 -9.06 -4.37
CA PRO A 47 -5.22 -8.96 -3.73
C PRO A 47 -5.24 -8.14 -2.44
N ILE A 48 -5.98 -7.03 -2.40
CA ILE A 48 -6.12 -6.21 -1.18
C ILE A 48 -6.72 -7.05 -0.04
N SER A 49 -7.76 -7.83 -0.29
CA SER A 49 -8.39 -8.66 0.74
C SER A 49 -7.45 -9.73 1.29
N VAL A 50 -6.59 -10.31 0.45
CA VAL A 50 -5.59 -11.30 0.87
C VAL A 50 -4.52 -10.65 1.76
N VAL A 51 -3.99 -9.49 1.35
CA VAL A 51 -3.01 -8.72 2.14
C VAL A 51 -3.61 -8.32 3.50
N VAL A 52 -4.84 -7.79 3.50
CA VAL A 52 -5.53 -7.41 4.74
C VAL A 52 -5.79 -8.64 5.62
N SER A 53 -6.18 -9.77 5.04
CA SER A 53 -6.38 -11.00 5.80
C SER A 53 -5.10 -11.41 6.54
N ASP A 54 -3.98 -11.46 5.84
CA ASP A 54 -2.69 -11.81 6.43
C ASP A 54 -2.23 -10.78 7.47
N PHE A 55 -2.53 -9.50 7.24
CA PHE A 55 -2.21 -8.44 8.19
C PHE A 55 -2.99 -8.61 9.51
N ILE A 56 -4.30 -8.86 9.44
CA ILE A 56 -5.10 -9.13 10.65
C ILE A 56 -4.62 -10.40 11.35
N ASP A 57 -4.25 -11.45 10.59
CA ASP A 57 -3.73 -12.69 11.14
C ASP A 57 -2.35 -12.50 11.82
N ALA A 58 -1.56 -11.52 11.38
CA ALA A 58 -0.31 -11.14 12.04
C ALA A 58 -0.54 -10.28 13.30
N LEU A 59 -1.54 -9.37 13.26
CA LEU A 59 -1.87 -8.50 14.39
C LEU A 59 -2.48 -9.27 15.57
N VAL A 60 -3.40 -10.18 15.29
CA VAL A 60 -4.20 -10.85 16.34
C VAL A 60 -3.35 -11.61 17.36
N PRO A 61 -2.35 -12.43 16.98
CA PRO A 61 -1.51 -13.16 17.95
C PRO A 61 -0.31 -12.36 18.47
N ASP A 62 -0.09 -11.12 18.02
CA ASP A 62 1.11 -10.38 18.34
C ASP A 62 1.22 -10.07 19.84
N THR A 63 2.30 -10.53 20.46
CA THR A 63 2.50 -10.44 21.92
C THR A 63 2.79 -9.01 22.39
N VAL A 64 3.40 -8.18 21.56
CA VAL A 64 3.68 -6.77 21.89
C VAL A 64 2.38 -5.98 21.94
N LEU A 65 1.49 -6.19 20.95
CA LEU A 65 0.18 -5.56 20.93
C LEU A 65 -0.73 -6.10 22.04
N ASN A 66 -0.70 -7.40 22.30
CA ASN A 66 -1.51 -8.05 23.36
C ASN A 66 -1.02 -7.74 24.77
N ALA A 67 0.17 -7.19 24.95
CA ALA A 67 0.61 -6.69 26.24
C ALA A 67 -0.22 -5.46 26.70
N ASN A 68 -0.91 -4.76 25.77
CA ASN A 68 -1.89 -3.75 26.11
C ASN A 68 -3.22 -4.41 26.49
N PRO A 69 -3.69 -4.30 27.77
CA PRO A 69 -4.91 -4.98 28.23
C PRO A 69 -6.18 -4.55 27.49
N ALA A 70 -6.23 -3.29 27.01
CA ALA A 70 -7.39 -2.79 26.28
C ALA A 70 -7.46 -3.40 24.86
N ILE A 71 -6.32 -3.59 24.21
CA ILE A 71 -6.23 -4.30 22.92
C ILE A 71 -6.64 -5.77 23.11
N ASP A 72 -6.08 -6.47 24.09
CA ASP A 72 -6.41 -7.87 24.37
C ASP A 72 -7.90 -8.06 24.67
N ALA A 73 -8.48 -7.17 25.48
CA ALA A 73 -9.90 -7.20 25.77
C ALA A 73 -10.77 -6.90 24.52
N ALA A 74 -10.36 -5.97 23.65
CA ALA A 74 -11.07 -5.67 22.43
C ALA A 74 -11.09 -6.86 21.45
N ARG A 75 -9.98 -7.59 21.33
CA ARG A 75 -9.87 -8.78 20.48
C ARG A 75 -10.80 -9.91 20.89
N LYS A 76 -11.06 -10.07 22.15
CA LYS A 76 -12.01 -11.07 22.66
C LYS A 76 -13.46 -10.75 22.28
N ARG A 77 -13.76 -9.48 22.00
CA ARG A 77 -15.09 -9.00 21.63
C ARG A 77 -15.30 -8.89 20.12
N VAL A 78 -14.23 -8.59 19.36
CA VAL A 78 -14.30 -8.31 17.92
C VAL A 78 -13.66 -9.48 17.15
N PRO A 79 -14.46 -10.31 16.47
CA PRO A 79 -13.92 -11.44 15.71
C PRO A 79 -13.03 -11.02 14.55
N ALA A 80 -11.95 -11.78 14.29
CA ALA A 80 -11.04 -11.51 13.19
C ALA A 80 -11.72 -11.40 11.81
N PRO A 81 -12.71 -12.23 11.43
CA PRO A 81 -13.43 -12.08 10.17
C PRO A 81 -14.13 -10.73 10.02
N TYR A 82 -14.67 -10.19 11.11
CA TYR A 82 -15.30 -8.85 11.11
C TYR A 82 -14.26 -7.76 10.84
N LEU A 83 -13.09 -7.83 11.49
CA LEU A 83 -11.98 -6.90 11.22
C LEU A 83 -11.51 -6.99 9.77
N LYS A 84 -11.30 -8.20 9.26
CA LYS A 84 -10.87 -8.44 7.87
C LYS A 84 -11.84 -7.79 6.87
N TYR A 85 -13.13 -7.95 7.06
CA TYR A 85 -14.16 -7.34 6.21
C TYR A 85 -14.08 -5.81 6.24
N HIS A 86 -14.11 -5.22 7.42
CA HIS A 86 -14.12 -3.76 7.57
C HIS A 86 -12.83 -3.11 7.11
N VAL A 87 -11.67 -3.67 7.47
CA VAL A 87 -10.37 -3.15 7.02
C VAL A 87 -10.21 -3.29 5.51
N THR A 88 -10.68 -4.37 4.90
CA THR A 88 -10.66 -4.53 3.43
C THR A 88 -11.50 -3.44 2.75
N ALA A 89 -12.72 -3.19 3.21
CA ALA A 89 -13.57 -2.15 2.65
C ALA A 89 -12.95 -0.74 2.80
N MET A 90 -12.34 -0.47 3.94
CA MET A 90 -11.67 0.79 4.22
C MET A 90 -10.44 0.99 3.33
N VAL A 91 -9.56 -0.01 3.21
CA VAL A 91 -8.38 0.07 2.32
C VAL A 91 -8.81 0.22 0.88
N CYS A 92 -9.82 -0.54 0.43
CA CYS A 92 -10.37 -0.40 -0.92
C CYS A 92 -10.83 1.05 -1.18
N GLN A 93 -11.61 1.64 -0.28
CA GLN A 93 -12.06 3.03 -0.43
C GLN A 93 -10.89 4.02 -0.38
N ALA A 94 -9.97 3.87 0.57
CA ALA A 94 -8.85 4.79 0.77
C ALA A 94 -7.84 4.77 -0.40
N THR A 95 -7.77 3.68 -1.14
CA THR A 95 -6.91 3.53 -2.31
C THR A 95 -7.58 3.93 -3.64
N GLY A 96 -8.80 4.44 -3.59
CA GLY A 96 -9.56 4.88 -4.77
C GLY A 96 -10.36 3.78 -5.46
N GLY A 97 -10.65 2.68 -4.76
CA GLY A 97 -11.53 1.61 -5.21
C GLY A 97 -13.02 1.94 -5.04
N PRO A 98 -13.91 1.09 -5.58
CA PRO A 98 -15.36 1.34 -5.62
C PRO A 98 -16.09 1.01 -4.30
N CYS A 99 -15.38 0.55 -3.27
CA CYS A 99 -15.99 0.17 -2.01
C CYS A 99 -16.48 1.40 -1.22
N GLN A 100 -17.50 1.17 -0.39
CA GLN A 100 -17.97 2.15 0.58
C GLN A 100 -17.73 1.58 1.99
N TYR A 101 -16.99 2.32 2.81
CA TYR A 101 -16.77 1.96 4.19
C TYR A 101 -17.88 2.52 5.07
N HIS A 102 -18.61 1.63 5.73
CA HIS A 102 -19.71 1.97 6.63
C HIS A 102 -19.40 1.67 8.10
N GLY A 103 -18.12 1.44 8.42
CA GLY A 103 -17.68 1.23 9.79
C GLY A 103 -17.52 2.54 10.57
N ARG A 104 -17.09 2.41 11.83
CA ARG A 104 -16.78 3.57 12.69
C ARG A 104 -15.49 4.25 12.25
N GLY A 105 -15.36 5.55 12.50
CA GLY A 105 -14.13 6.31 12.26
C GLY A 105 -12.94 5.79 13.08
N MET A 106 -11.71 6.16 12.67
CA MET A 106 -10.48 5.73 13.33
C MET A 106 -10.46 6.14 14.79
N LYS A 107 -10.72 7.40 15.09
CA LYS A 107 -10.75 7.91 16.46
C LYS A 107 -11.76 7.16 17.33
N GLU A 108 -12.97 6.97 16.86
CA GLU A 108 -14.01 6.28 17.60
C GLU A 108 -13.68 4.80 17.86
N SER A 109 -13.12 4.12 16.86
CA SER A 109 -12.77 2.71 16.93
C SER A 109 -11.61 2.44 17.91
N HIS A 110 -10.71 3.40 18.10
CA HIS A 110 -9.47 3.23 18.86
C HIS A 110 -9.42 4.02 20.19
N ALA A 111 -10.33 4.95 20.43
CA ALA A 111 -10.31 5.86 21.59
C ALA A 111 -10.17 5.15 22.97
N HIS A 112 -10.70 3.93 23.08
CA HIS A 112 -10.69 3.15 24.33
C HIS A 112 -9.56 2.13 24.41
N LEU A 113 -8.66 2.09 23.41
CA LEU A 113 -7.58 1.11 23.35
C LEU A 113 -6.28 1.63 23.96
N ASN A 114 -6.18 2.92 24.25
CA ASN A 114 -5.01 3.57 24.85
C ASN A 114 -3.71 3.22 24.08
N ILE A 115 -3.76 3.29 22.75
CA ILE A 115 -2.63 2.91 21.89
C ILE A 115 -1.51 3.95 22.05
N THR A 116 -0.32 3.48 22.35
CA THR A 116 0.91 4.26 22.46
C THR A 116 1.70 4.23 21.15
N GLU A 117 2.73 5.08 21.05
CA GLU A 117 3.71 5.06 19.95
C GLU A 117 4.32 3.66 19.75
N ARG A 118 4.59 2.95 20.82
CA ARG A 118 5.18 1.60 20.77
C ARG A 118 4.27 0.60 20.04
N GLU A 119 2.97 0.59 20.34
CA GLU A 119 2.02 -0.29 19.66
C GLU A 119 1.81 0.16 18.21
N TRP A 120 1.78 1.47 17.96
CA TRP A 120 1.74 2.00 16.60
C TRP A 120 2.94 1.53 15.77
N ASP A 121 4.15 1.72 16.25
CA ASP A 121 5.37 1.31 15.57
C ASP A 121 5.39 -0.21 15.33
N ARG A 122 4.92 -0.99 16.31
CA ARG A 122 4.79 -2.44 16.14
C ARG A 122 3.82 -2.82 15.04
N MET A 123 2.66 -2.19 14.97
CA MET A 123 1.68 -2.37 13.90
C MET A 123 2.29 -2.06 12.53
N VAL A 124 3.02 -0.95 12.39
CA VAL A 124 3.69 -0.57 11.15
C VAL A 124 4.74 -1.61 10.74
N VAL A 125 5.51 -2.16 11.67
CA VAL A 125 6.47 -3.25 11.39
C VAL A 125 5.76 -4.48 10.85
N LEU A 126 4.65 -4.89 11.46
CA LEU A 126 3.84 -6.04 11.00
C LEU A 126 3.27 -5.79 9.60
N PHE A 127 2.74 -4.59 9.36
CA PHE A 127 2.20 -4.22 8.06
C PHE A 127 3.26 -4.26 6.96
N LYS A 128 4.43 -3.65 7.18
CA LYS A 128 5.57 -3.73 6.24
C LYS A 128 5.98 -5.17 5.95
N GLY A 129 6.00 -6.03 6.98
CA GLY A 129 6.31 -7.45 6.81
C GLY A 129 5.33 -8.17 5.89
N VAL A 130 4.03 -7.89 6.04
CA VAL A 130 2.99 -8.46 5.17
C VAL A 130 3.08 -7.93 3.74
N LEU A 131 3.27 -6.62 3.55
CA LEU A 131 3.47 -6.04 2.23
C LEU A 131 4.67 -6.66 1.49
N ALA A 132 5.78 -6.87 2.20
CA ALA A 132 6.97 -7.54 1.66
C ALA A 132 6.69 -9.02 1.31
N LYS A 133 5.97 -9.76 2.17
CA LYS A 133 5.52 -11.15 1.90
C LYS A 133 4.75 -11.25 0.59
N HIS A 134 3.86 -10.30 0.32
CA HIS A 134 3.05 -10.24 -0.89
C HIS A 134 3.75 -9.54 -2.07
N LYS A 135 5.04 -9.16 -1.91
CA LYS A 135 5.84 -8.51 -2.95
C LYS A 135 5.19 -7.25 -3.51
N VAL A 136 4.50 -6.48 -2.64
CA VAL A 136 3.94 -5.19 -3.03
C VAL A 136 5.10 -4.27 -3.43
N PRO A 137 5.04 -3.61 -4.61
CA PRO A 137 6.14 -2.78 -5.08
C PRO A 137 6.42 -1.60 -4.13
N ALA A 138 7.64 -1.07 -4.16
CA ALA A 138 8.08 -0.05 -3.19
C ALA A 138 7.25 1.24 -3.24
N LYS A 139 6.82 1.67 -4.43
CA LYS A 139 5.97 2.85 -4.62
C LYS A 139 4.61 2.66 -3.93
N GLU A 140 3.91 1.56 -4.22
CA GLU A 140 2.62 1.22 -3.65
C GLU A 140 2.71 0.99 -2.14
N THR A 141 3.80 0.38 -1.68
CA THR A 141 4.11 0.22 -0.25
C THR A 141 4.20 1.58 0.45
N GLN A 142 4.92 2.55 -0.13
CA GLN A 142 5.04 3.87 0.47
C GLN A 142 3.70 4.61 0.50
N GLU A 143 2.95 4.59 -0.61
CA GLU A 143 1.62 5.22 -0.66
C GLU A 143 0.65 4.61 0.37
N LEU A 144 0.68 3.29 0.59
CA LEU A 144 -0.11 2.64 1.64
C LEU A 144 0.32 3.08 3.04
N LEU A 145 1.62 3.21 3.29
CA LEU A 145 2.14 3.68 4.56
C LEU A 145 1.77 5.15 4.81
N ASP A 146 1.80 5.99 3.79
CA ASP A 146 1.39 7.39 3.88
C ASP A 146 -0.11 7.50 4.23
N ILE A 147 -0.97 6.67 3.62
CA ILE A 147 -2.39 6.59 3.97
C ILE A 147 -2.57 6.17 5.45
N VAL A 148 -1.86 5.14 5.88
CA VAL A 148 -1.90 4.67 7.28
C VAL A 148 -1.45 5.78 8.23
N ASP A 149 -0.37 6.49 7.91
CA ASP A 149 0.19 7.55 8.77
C ASP A 149 -0.79 8.71 8.99
N THR A 150 -1.66 9.01 8.01
CA THR A 150 -2.71 10.02 8.19
C THR A 150 -3.67 9.72 9.35
N THR A 151 -3.78 8.45 9.77
CA THR A 151 -4.67 8.01 10.85
C THR A 151 -4.02 8.04 12.23
N LYS A 152 -2.70 8.23 12.30
CA LYS A 152 -1.92 8.14 13.55
C LYS A 152 -2.44 9.08 14.63
N GLY A 153 -2.74 10.33 14.27
CA GLY A 153 -3.24 11.33 15.21
C GLY A 153 -4.59 11.01 15.84
N ASP A 154 -5.41 10.18 15.18
CA ASP A 154 -6.70 9.72 15.70
C ASP A 154 -6.57 8.46 16.57
N ILE A 155 -5.46 7.73 16.46
CA ILE A 155 -5.25 6.40 17.05
C ILE A 155 -4.33 6.46 18.28
N VAL A 156 -3.20 7.17 18.15
CA VAL A 156 -2.20 7.22 19.21
C VAL A 156 -2.59 8.25 20.25
N MET A 157 -2.68 7.80 21.50
CA MET A 157 -2.91 8.70 22.62
C MET A 157 -1.63 9.48 22.92
N ALA A 158 -1.73 10.81 22.98
CA ALA A 158 -0.62 11.64 23.44
C ALA A 158 -0.21 11.15 24.81
N SER A 159 1.09 10.80 24.99
CA SER A 159 1.61 10.44 26.30
C SER A 159 1.39 11.63 27.24
N SER A 160 0.48 11.49 28.21
CA SER A 160 0.40 12.44 29.30
C SER A 160 1.71 12.36 30.06
N SER A 161 2.61 13.31 29.78
CA SER A 161 3.80 13.52 30.60
C SER A 161 3.32 13.87 32.03
N LYS A 162 3.46 12.89 32.93
CA LYS A 162 3.41 13.14 34.37
C LYS A 162 4.74 13.65 34.83
#